data_4149e85dc8e304623fe3dcd62c3419d8
#
_entry.id   4149e85dc8e304623fe3dcd62c3419d8
#
_cell.length_a   1.000
_cell.length_b   1.000
_cell.length_c   1.000
_cell.angle_alpha   90.00
_cell.angle_beta   90.00
_cell.angle_gamma   90.00
#
_symmetry.space_group_name_H-M   'P 1'
#
loop_
_entity.id
_entity.type
_entity.pdbx_description
1 polymer ?
#
loop_
_entity_poly.entity_id
_entity_poly.type
_entity_poly.pdbx_seq_one_letter_code
_entity_poly.pdbx_strand_id
1 'polypeptide(L)'
;FSFSMQEVMNTEDGKEWIESSSNNPLNEAKNMKKMMIDISEPIEDDLLRFTADADVIVSGLPMFMSAQAIAEKFSKRHITIQFVPFNPTKEGRATMQPPLPLSKSFMNRVSGYIGQYFTYWIFKDAANKFRKRLGMNPMSYGEYTRAYNRDVPVIYGLSKHGITEPDDWSGDKFITGYWFYDTSSDWQPSQELCDFLEAGEKPIYMGFGSMSNKNPGATTKIMIYALQASGKRGIIYSG
;
A
#
# COMPACT_ATOMS: atom_id res chain seq x y z
N PHE A 1 14.87 3.32 9.50
CA PHE A 1 13.78 3.45 10.45
C PHE A 1 14.15 2.80 11.77
N SER A 2 13.67 3.34 12.88
CA SER A 2 13.95 2.86 14.25
C SER A 2 13.26 1.52 14.57
N PHE A 3 12.39 1.03 13.71
CA PHE A 3 11.71 -0.26 13.84
C PHE A 3 11.47 -0.88 12.45
N SER A 4 11.23 -2.19 12.40
CA SER A 4 10.82 -2.88 11.19
C SER A 4 9.31 -3.13 11.18
N MET A 5 8.68 -3.09 10.00
CA MET A 5 7.26 -3.44 9.88
C MET A 5 7.00 -4.89 10.31
N GLN A 6 7.98 -5.77 10.17
CA GLN A 6 7.90 -7.15 10.61
C GLN A 6 7.80 -7.26 12.15
N GLU A 7 8.50 -6.39 12.88
CA GLU A 7 8.37 -6.32 14.34
C GLU A 7 6.96 -5.86 14.74
N VAL A 8 6.42 -4.84 14.06
CA VAL A 8 5.04 -4.38 14.28
C VAL A 8 4.03 -5.51 14.00
N MET A 9 4.20 -6.25 12.91
CA MET A 9 3.31 -7.35 12.56
C MET A 9 3.38 -8.53 13.53
N ASN A 10 4.48 -8.67 14.25
CA ASN A 10 4.66 -9.72 15.28
C ASN A 10 4.07 -9.34 16.65
N THR A 11 3.65 -8.09 16.86
CA THR A 11 2.94 -7.69 18.08
C THR A 11 1.55 -8.34 18.15
N GLU A 12 0.92 -8.35 19.32
CA GLU A 12 -0.45 -8.85 19.47
C GLU A 12 -1.44 -8.08 18.60
N ASP A 13 -1.35 -6.73 18.58
CA ASP A 13 -2.19 -5.88 17.72
C ASP A 13 -1.92 -6.12 16.23
N GLY A 14 -0.67 -6.35 15.83
CA GLY A 14 -0.31 -6.71 14.46
C GLY A 14 -0.87 -8.06 14.04
N LYS A 15 -0.79 -9.06 14.90
CA LYS A 15 -1.40 -10.40 14.68
C LYS A 15 -2.92 -10.30 14.63
N GLU A 16 -3.54 -9.58 15.56
CA GLU A 16 -4.98 -9.33 15.54
C GLU A 16 -5.42 -8.64 14.25
N TRP A 17 -4.65 -7.67 13.75
CA TRP A 17 -4.91 -7.04 12.46
C TRP A 17 -4.83 -8.05 11.29
N ILE A 18 -3.81 -8.89 11.27
CA ILE A 18 -3.65 -9.96 10.27
C ILE A 18 -4.80 -10.97 10.36
N GLU A 19 -5.16 -11.41 11.57
CA GLU A 19 -6.17 -12.42 11.81
C GLU A 19 -7.60 -11.87 11.65
N SER A 20 -7.81 -10.61 11.98
CA SER A 20 -9.10 -9.91 11.84
C SER A 20 -9.41 -9.49 10.41
N SER A 21 -8.52 -9.76 9.44
CA SER A 21 -8.79 -9.57 8.00
C SER A 21 -9.95 -10.46 7.55
N SER A 22 -11.05 -10.32 8.22
CA SER A 22 -12.24 -11.15 8.15
C SER A 22 -13.43 -10.31 7.74
N ASN A 23 -14.19 -10.75 6.81
CA ASN A 23 -15.61 -10.51 6.54
C ASN A 23 -16.22 -9.11 6.86
N ASN A 24 -15.53 -8.20 7.56
CA ASN A 24 -16.02 -6.86 7.88
C ASN A 24 -14.97 -5.77 7.62
N PRO A 25 -15.01 -5.12 6.45
CA PRO A 25 -14.06 -4.06 6.08
C PRO A 25 -14.01 -2.88 7.06
N LEU A 26 -15.10 -2.62 7.79
CA LEU A 26 -15.13 -1.55 8.78
C LEU A 26 -14.28 -1.88 10.03
N ASN A 27 -14.26 -3.13 10.45
CA ASN A 27 -13.45 -3.55 11.57
C ASN A 27 -11.94 -3.54 11.19
N GLU A 28 -11.61 -3.99 9.99
CA GLU A 28 -10.25 -3.89 9.45
C GLU A 28 -9.75 -2.45 9.44
N ALA A 29 -10.59 -1.53 8.96
CA ALA A 29 -10.25 -0.11 8.93
C ALA A 29 -10.08 0.49 10.33
N LYS A 30 -10.89 0.07 11.32
CA LYS A 30 -10.72 0.51 12.71
C LYS A 30 -9.42 0.00 13.33
N ASN A 31 -9.08 -1.27 13.10
CA ASN A 31 -7.85 -1.86 13.59
C ASN A 31 -6.64 -1.21 12.93
N MET A 32 -6.67 -1.00 11.61
CA MET A 32 -5.65 -0.24 10.90
C MET A 32 -5.48 1.17 11.45
N LYS A 33 -6.59 1.87 11.73
CA LYS A 33 -6.55 3.20 12.32
C LYS A 33 -5.89 3.20 13.70
N LYS A 34 -6.23 2.25 14.57
CA LYS A 34 -5.60 2.08 15.89
C LYS A 34 -4.10 1.85 15.74
N MET A 35 -3.71 0.86 14.94
CA MET A 35 -2.32 0.54 14.66
C MET A 35 -1.54 1.77 14.17
N MET A 36 -2.10 2.52 13.21
CA MET A 36 -1.44 3.73 12.68
C MET A 36 -1.21 4.80 13.73
N ILE A 37 -2.11 4.95 14.72
CA ILE A 37 -1.93 5.88 15.84
C ILE A 37 -0.77 5.39 16.74
N ASP A 38 -0.72 4.10 17.04
CA ASP A 38 0.24 3.51 17.97
C ASP A 38 1.67 3.54 17.43
N ILE A 39 1.84 3.32 16.11
CA ILE A 39 3.17 3.33 15.47
C ILE A 39 3.58 4.71 14.90
N SER A 40 2.70 5.71 14.93
CA SER A 40 2.94 6.99 14.25
C SER A 40 4.14 7.74 14.80
N GLU A 41 4.28 7.83 16.11
CA GLU A 41 5.27 8.69 16.75
C GLU A 41 6.73 8.34 16.40
N PRO A 42 7.20 7.08 16.50
CA PRO A 42 8.56 6.74 16.09
C PRO A 42 8.78 6.89 14.57
N ILE A 43 7.75 6.65 13.73
CA ILE A 43 7.84 6.89 12.29
C ILE A 43 8.02 8.39 12.01
N GLU A 44 7.27 9.24 12.68
CA GLU A 44 7.29 10.68 12.50
C GLU A 44 8.62 11.30 12.95
N ASP A 45 9.20 10.79 14.02
CA ASP A 45 10.53 11.20 14.49
C ASP A 45 11.62 10.81 13.49
N ASP A 46 11.55 9.60 12.94
CA ASP A 46 12.44 9.17 11.86
C ASP A 46 12.24 10.01 10.59
N LEU A 47 11.00 10.30 10.21
CA LEU A 47 10.72 11.18 9.07
C LEU A 47 11.33 12.56 9.26
N LEU A 48 11.19 13.18 10.43
CA LEU A 48 11.81 14.47 10.73
C LEU A 48 13.32 14.41 10.59
N ARG A 49 13.94 13.36 11.14
CA ARG A 49 15.39 13.17 11.10
C ARG A 49 15.89 12.99 9.66
N PHE A 50 15.26 12.10 8.87
CA PHE A 50 15.70 11.79 7.51
C PHE A 50 15.37 12.88 6.49
N THR A 51 14.39 13.72 6.78
CA THR A 51 14.01 14.82 5.87
C THR A 51 14.64 16.15 6.22
N ALA A 52 15.44 16.22 7.30
CA ALA A 52 16.03 17.49 7.76
C ALA A 52 16.80 18.20 6.65
N ASP A 53 17.68 17.50 5.96
CA ASP A 53 18.53 18.03 4.90
C ASP A 53 17.99 17.77 3.48
N ALA A 54 16.77 17.22 3.35
CA ALA A 54 16.20 16.90 2.06
C ALA A 54 15.57 18.14 1.40
N ASP A 55 15.79 18.32 0.09
CA ASP A 55 15.13 19.34 -0.71
C ASP A 55 13.73 18.91 -1.18
N VAL A 56 13.54 17.59 -1.33
CA VAL A 56 12.30 16.98 -1.82
C VAL A 56 11.93 15.80 -0.93
N ILE A 57 10.66 15.73 -0.56
CA ILE A 57 10.09 14.60 0.18
C ILE A 57 9.29 13.75 -0.80
N VAL A 58 9.60 12.46 -0.90
CA VAL A 58 8.85 11.50 -1.69
C VAL A 58 8.14 10.53 -0.76
N SER A 59 6.82 10.42 -0.87
CA SER A 59 6.04 9.55 0.02
C SER A 59 5.07 8.65 -0.72
N GLY A 60 4.80 7.47 -0.15
CA GLY A 60 3.65 6.64 -0.53
C GLY A 60 2.37 7.05 0.21
N LEU A 61 1.24 6.43 -0.16
CA LEU A 61 -0.08 6.75 0.38
C LEU A 61 -0.18 6.75 1.93
N PRO A 62 0.34 5.75 2.66
CA PRO A 62 0.19 5.72 4.12
C PRO A 62 0.86 6.90 4.83
N MET A 63 1.94 7.43 4.26
CA MET A 63 2.73 8.53 4.86
C MET A 63 2.41 9.90 4.25
N PHE A 64 1.46 9.99 3.31
CA PHE A 64 1.15 11.23 2.60
C PHE A 64 0.88 12.41 3.53
N MET A 65 0.02 12.24 4.54
CA MET A 65 -0.38 13.35 5.40
C MET A 65 0.77 13.83 6.31
N SER A 66 1.60 12.92 6.82
CA SER A 66 2.76 13.26 7.65
C SER A 66 3.87 13.90 6.80
N ALA A 67 4.14 13.37 5.61
CA ALA A 67 5.07 13.97 4.65
C ALA A 67 4.63 15.38 4.21
N GLN A 68 3.33 15.56 3.96
CA GLN A 68 2.75 16.87 3.64
C GLN A 68 2.90 17.86 4.80
N ALA A 69 2.71 17.41 6.04
CA ALA A 69 2.92 18.27 7.21
C ALA A 69 4.36 18.78 7.31
N ILE A 70 5.35 17.91 7.07
CA ILE A 70 6.76 18.30 7.04
C ILE A 70 7.04 19.25 5.89
N ALA A 71 6.53 18.96 4.69
CA ALA A 71 6.71 19.79 3.52
C ALA A 71 6.16 21.21 3.73
N GLU A 72 4.95 21.32 4.28
CA GLU A 72 4.35 22.61 4.64
C GLU A 72 5.16 23.36 5.70
N LYS A 73 5.52 22.66 6.80
CA LYS A 73 6.21 23.27 7.93
C LYS A 73 7.59 23.83 7.55
N PHE A 74 8.32 23.10 6.72
CA PHE A 74 9.72 23.42 6.38
C PHE A 74 9.88 23.93 4.94
N SER A 75 8.77 24.26 4.26
CA SER A 75 8.77 24.78 2.88
C SER A 75 9.51 23.89 1.89
N LYS A 76 9.39 22.58 2.05
CA LYS A 76 10.01 21.57 1.17
C LYS A 76 9.05 21.15 0.06
N ARG A 77 9.59 20.65 -1.05
CA ARG A 77 8.78 20.07 -2.12
C ARG A 77 8.28 18.69 -1.70
N HIS A 78 7.03 18.38 -2.04
CA HIS A 78 6.44 17.06 -1.79
C HIS A 78 5.99 16.44 -3.10
N ILE A 79 6.33 15.15 -3.31
CA ILE A 79 5.88 14.32 -4.42
C ILE A 79 5.33 13.03 -3.81
N THR A 80 4.19 12.54 -4.30
CA THR A 80 3.70 11.23 -3.87
C THR A 80 3.86 10.19 -4.97
N ILE A 81 4.21 8.96 -4.57
CA ILE A 81 4.33 7.81 -5.47
C ILE A 81 3.21 6.81 -5.19
N GLN A 82 2.66 6.22 -6.25
CA GLN A 82 1.56 5.27 -6.17
C GLN A 82 1.79 4.09 -7.11
N PHE A 83 1.47 2.89 -6.62
CA PHE A 83 1.52 1.65 -7.40
C PHE A 83 0.13 1.13 -7.77
N VAL A 84 -0.90 1.88 -7.39
CA VAL A 84 -2.29 1.64 -7.72
C VAL A 84 -2.98 2.97 -8.05
N PRO A 85 -3.96 3.00 -8.96
CA PRO A 85 -4.71 4.22 -9.25
C PRO A 85 -5.55 4.61 -8.05
N PHE A 86 -5.37 5.83 -7.56
CA PHE A 86 -6.06 6.30 -6.36
C PHE A 86 -6.82 7.62 -6.54
N ASN A 87 -6.44 8.42 -7.55
CA ASN A 87 -7.11 9.69 -7.79
C ASN A 87 -8.50 9.47 -8.40
N PRO A 88 -9.55 10.15 -7.88
CA PRO A 88 -10.91 10.01 -8.37
C PRO A 88 -11.04 10.35 -9.85
N THR A 89 -11.76 9.52 -10.58
CA THR A 89 -12.02 9.70 -12.01
C THR A 89 -13.41 9.19 -12.39
N LYS A 90 -13.97 9.72 -13.46
CA LYS A 90 -15.20 9.21 -14.06
C LYS A 90 -15.01 7.84 -14.72
N GLU A 91 -13.79 7.47 -15.02
CA GLU A 91 -13.47 6.25 -15.78
C GLU A 91 -13.48 4.97 -14.93
N GLY A 92 -13.68 5.05 -13.65
CA GLY A 92 -13.88 3.93 -12.72
C GLY A 92 -12.71 2.95 -12.58
N ARG A 93 -12.07 2.59 -13.68
CA ARG A 93 -10.95 1.62 -13.68
C ARG A 93 -9.64 2.16 -13.11
N ALA A 94 -9.55 3.47 -12.98
CA ALA A 94 -8.37 4.13 -12.44
C ALA A 94 -8.51 4.49 -10.95
N THR A 95 -9.32 3.75 -10.20
CA THR A 95 -9.44 3.89 -8.74
C THR A 95 -9.28 2.53 -8.06
N MET A 96 -8.82 2.51 -6.84
CA MET A 96 -8.78 1.29 -6.01
C MET A 96 -10.19 0.74 -5.69
N GLN A 97 -11.21 1.52 -5.94
CA GLN A 97 -12.60 1.15 -5.70
C GLN A 97 -13.07 0.15 -6.75
N PRO A 98 -13.91 -0.82 -6.39
CA PRO A 98 -14.59 -1.62 -7.39
C PRO A 98 -15.31 -0.67 -8.35
N PRO A 99 -15.11 -0.80 -9.68
CA PRO A 99 -15.81 0.05 -10.62
C PRO A 99 -17.30 -0.19 -10.49
N LEU A 100 -18.08 0.89 -10.43
CA LEU A 100 -19.49 0.79 -10.65
C LEU A 100 -19.71 0.28 -12.09
N PRO A 101 -20.79 -0.46 -12.38
CA PRO A 101 -21.01 -1.10 -13.69
C PRO A 101 -21.24 -0.11 -14.84
N LEU A 102 -20.88 1.14 -14.68
CA LEU A 102 -21.03 2.22 -15.66
C LEU A 102 -19.65 2.55 -16.24
N SER A 103 -19.54 2.52 -17.57
CA SER A 103 -18.27 2.68 -18.30
C SER A 103 -17.58 4.05 -18.10
N LYS A 104 -18.33 5.15 -18.14
CA LYS A 104 -17.91 6.49 -17.74
C LYS A 104 -19.05 7.13 -16.96
N SER A 105 -18.83 7.49 -15.72
CA SER A 105 -19.89 8.02 -14.88
C SER A 105 -19.38 8.99 -13.82
N PHE A 106 -20.12 10.05 -13.60
CA PHE A 106 -19.91 10.93 -12.46
C PHE A 106 -19.93 10.16 -11.13
N MET A 107 -20.71 9.08 -11.02
CA MET A 107 -20.79 8.25 -9.82
C MET A 107 -19.46 7.51 -9.53
N ASN A 108 -18.69 7.14 -10.56
CA ASN A 108 -17.34 6.60 -10.37
C ASN A 108 -16.44 7.61 -9.64
N ARG A 109 -16.49 8.87 -10.06
CA ARG A 109 -15.73 9.94 -9.42
C ARG A 109 -16.18 10.18 -7.97
N VAL A 110 -17.48 10.15 -7.71
CA VAL A 110 -18.03 10.26 -6.35
C VAL A 110 -17.55 9.09 -5.48
N SER A 111 -17.58 7.85 -5.99
CA SER A 111 -17.08 6.69 -5.25
C SER A 111 -15.58 6.79 -4.96
N GLY A 112 -14.80 7.37 -5.86
CA GLY A 112 -13.40 7.67 -5.64
C GLY A 112 -13.18 8.66 -4.47
N TYR A 113 -13.96 9.72 -4.39
CA TYR A 113 -13.91 10.64 -3.24
C TYR A 113 -14.37 9.99 -1.93
N ILE A 114 -15.35 9.09 -1.97
CA ILE A 114 -15.75 8.30 -0.80
C ILE A 114 -14.58 7.42 -0.32
N GLY A 115 -13.88 6.77 -1.23
CA GLY A 115 -12.68 6.00 -0.90
C GLY A 115 -11.56 6.86 -0.32
N GLN A 116 -11.33 8.04 -0.90
CA GLN A 116 -10.37 9.00 -0.34
C GLN A 116 -10.79 9.49 1.06
N TYR A 117 -12.09 9.71 1.29
CA TYR A 117 -12.59 10.05 2.63
C TYR A 117 -12.32 8.93 3.63
N PHE A 118 -12.49 7.68 3.21
CA PHE A 118 -12.22 6.53 4.06
C PHE A 118 -10.73 6.41 4.40
N THR A 119 -9.86 6.62 3.42
CA THR A 119 -8.42 6.69 3.64
C THR A 119 -8.03 7.84 4.57
N TYR A 120 -8.56 9.04 4.32
CA TYR A 120 -8.35 10.18 5.22
C TYR A 120 -8.80 9.84 6.65
N TRP A 121 -9.96 9.21 6.83
CA TRP A 121 -10.49 8.84 8.14
C TRP A 121 -9.57 7.87 8.89
N ILE A 122 -8.92 6.94 8.19
CA ILE A 122 -7.95 6.01 8.80
C ILE A 122 -6.73 6.77 9.34
N PHE A 123 -6.15 7.66 8.55
CA PHE A 123 -4.85 8.26 8.86
C PHE A 123 -4.93 9.61 9.58
N LYS A 124 -6.08 10.30 9.56
CA LYS A 124 -6.18 11.69 10.02
C LYS A 124 -5.80 11.89 11.49
N ASP A 125 -6.09 10.95 12.37
CA ASP A 125 -5.88 11.16 13.81
C ASP A 125 -4.39 11.09 14.15
N ALA A 126 -3.66 10.12 13.59
CA ALA A 126 -2.21 10.06 13.68
C ALA A 126 -1.56 11.33 13.09
N ALA A 127 -1.87 11.63 11.83
CA ALA A 127 -1.30 12.79 11.14
C ALA A 127 -1.65 14.13 11.81
N ASN A 128 -2.85 14.30 12.36
CA ASN A 128 -3.22 15.53 13.06
C ASN A 128 -2.58 15.63 14.45
N LYS A 129 -2.30 14.51 15.12
CA LYS A 129 -1.44 14.49 16.33
C LYS A 129 -0.05 15.01 15.97
N PHE A 130 0.52 14.56 14.87
CA PHE A 130 1.81 15.04 14.35
C PHE A 130 1.80 16.52 13.98
N ARG A 131 0.80 16.98 13.21
CA ARG A 131 0.63 18.40 12.88
C ARG A 131 0.59 19.28 14.15
N LYS A 132 -0.11 18.83 15.18
CA LYS A 132 -0.14 19.51 16.48
C LYS A 132 1.24 19.58 17.13
N ARG A 133 2.04 18.50 17.09
CA ARG A 133 3.43 18.49 17.57
C ARG A 133 4.30 19.54 16.83
N LEU A 134 4.04 19.73 15.54
CA LEU A 134 4.71 20.74 14.71
C LEU A 134 4.16 22.17 14.90
N GLY A 135 3.17 22.37 15.76
CA GLY A 135 2.52 23.68 15.98
C GLY A 135 1.62 24.10 14.82
N MET A 136 1.06 23.14 14.08
CA MET A 136 0.20 23.36 12.91
C MET A 136 -1.26 23.03 13.22
N ASN A 137 -2.18 23.65 12.48
CA ASN A 137 -3.60 23.31 12.54
C ASN A 137 -3.85 21.92 11.96
N PRO A 138 -4.88 21.19 12.47
CA PRO A 138 -5.32 19.94 11.88
C PRO A 138 -5.67 20.11 10.41
N MET A 139 -5.31 19.13 9.57
CA MET A 139 -5.70 19.08 8.17
C MET A 139 -7.15 18.60 8.05
N SER A 140 -7.99 19.37 7.41
CA SER A 140 -9.35 19.00 7.06
C SER A 140 -9.40 18.07 5.86
N TYR A 141 -10.53 17.39 5.63
CA TYR A 141 -10.73 16.56 4.43
C TYR A 141 -10.63 17.37 3.13
N GLY A 142 -11.13 18.62 3.14
CA GLY A 142 -11.03 19.51 1.98
C GLY A 142 -9.58 19.86 1.63
N GLU A 143 -8.74 20.15 2.63
CA GLU A 143 -7.30 20.38 2.45
C GLU A 143 -6.58 19.12 1.98
N TYR A 144 -6.88 17.96 2.58
CA TYR A 144 -6.35 16.67 2.14
C TYR A 144 -6.65 16.39 0.68
N THR A 145 -7.92 16.51 0.26
CA THR A 145 -8.32 16.24 -1.13
C THR A 145 -7.71 17.23 -2.11
N ARG A 146 -7.58 18.50 -1.74
CA ARG A 146 -6.92 19.51 -2.56
C ARG A 146 -5.44 19.18 -2.72
N ALA A 147 -4.74 18.94 -1.62
CA ALA A 147 -3.32 18.57 -1.65
C ALA A 147 -3.10 17.32 -2.51
N TYR A 148 -3.86 16.26 -2.25
CA TYR A 148 -3.69 14.97 -2.92
C TYR A 148 -4.08 14.97 -4.41
N ASN A 149 -5.10 15.72 -4.79
CA ASN A 149 -5.61 15.67 -6.16
C ASN A 149 -5.09 16.81 -7.06
N ARG A 150 -4.52 17.88 -6.49
CA ARG A 150 -4.16 19.08 -7.26
C ARG A 150 -2.78 19.63 -6.99
N ASP A 151 -2.40 19.75 -5.70
CA ASP A 151 -1.26 20.58 -5.32
C ASP A 151 0.04 19.75 -5.26
N VAL A 152 -0.04 18.45 -4.93
CA VAL A 152 1.10 17.53 -4.84
C VAL A 152 1.18 16.69 -6.11
N PRO A 153 2.33 16.69 -6.82
CA PRO A 153 2.56 15.82 -7.95
C PRO A 153 2.45 14.35 -7.57
N VAL A 154 1.83 13.55 -8.45
CA VAL A 154 1.66 12.10 -8.27
C VAL A 154 2.41 11.35 -9.36
N ILE A 155 3.32 10.48 -8.97
CA ILE A 155 4.02 9.59 -9.89
C ILE A 155 3.47 8.18 -9.72
N TYR A 156 2.87 7.65 -10.78
CA TYR A 156 2.36 6.29 -10.84
C TYR A 156 3.41 5.35 -11.41
N GLY A 157 3.90 4.40 -10.58
CA GLY A 157 4.74 3.29 -11.01
C GLY A 157 3.91 2.19 -11.70
N LEU A 158 3.16 2.56 -12.73
CA LEU A 158 2.21 1.72 -13.46
C LEU A 158 2.47 1.80 -14.95
N SER A 159 2.16 0.72 -15.68
CA SER A 159 2.28 0.69 -17.13
C SER A 159 1.06 1.31 -17.81
N LYS A 160 1.30 2.13 -18.84
CA LYS A 160 0.24 2.64 -19.74
C LYS A 160 -0.50 1.54 -20.49
N HIS A 161 0.08 0.35 -20.61
CA HIS A 161 -0.59 -0.82 -21.16
C HIS A 161 -1.59 -1.46 -20.20
N GLY A 162 -1.41 -1.27 -18.89
CA GLY A 162 -2.32 -1.76 -17.86
C GLY A 162 -3.41 -0.76 -17.48
N ILE A 163 -3.08 0.54 -17.57
CA ILE A 163 -3.97 1.63 -17.18
C ILE A 163 -3.93 2.74 -18.22
N THR A 164 -5.08 3.06 -18.77
CA THR A 164 -5.24 4.28 -19.59
C THR A 164 -5.31 5.47 -18.65
N GLU A 165 -4.54 6.51 -18.95
CA GLU A 165 -4.59 7.76 -18.20
C GLU A 165 -5.98 8.38 -18.36
N PRO A 166 -6.69 8.66 -17.26
CA PRO A 166 -8.02 9.25 -17.33
C PRO A 166 -7.99 10.69 -17.81
N ASP A 167 -8.88 11.04 -18.73
CA ASP A 167 -8.99 12.39 -19.31
C ASP A 167 -9.36 13.46 -18.28
N ASP A 168 -9.97 13.07 -17.15
CA ASP A 168 -10.47 13.99 -16.14
C ASP A 168 -9.53 14.13 -14.91
N TRP A 169 -8.35 13.55 -14.97
CA TRP A 169 -7.32 13.86 -13.98
C TRP A 169 -6.82 15.28 -14.16
N SER A 170 -6.66 15.98 -13.05
CA SER A 170 -6.10 17.33 -12.99
C SER A 170 -4.82 17.35 -12.16
N GLY A 171 -3.99 18.35 -12.40
CA GLY A 171 -2.71 18.51 -11.73
C GLY A 171 -1.64 17.60 -12.33
N ASP A 172 -0.47 17.60 -11.71
CA ASP A 172 0.71 16.89 -12.18
C ASP A 172 0.63 15.39 -11.82
N LYS A 173 0.16 14.58 -12.76
CA LYS A 173 0.08 13.14 -12.63
C LYS A 173 0.84 12.48 -13.77
N PHE A 174 1.75 11.57 -13.43
CA PHE A 174 2.67 10.96 -14.36
C PHE A 174 2.60 9.44 -14.26
N ILE A 175 2.25 8.75 -15.35
CA ILE A 175 2.34 7.31 -15.47
C ILE A 175 3.70 6.97 -16.09
N THR A 176 4.60 6.40 -15.29
CA THR A 176 6.04 6.25 -15.63
C THR A 176 6.44 4.85 -16.05
N GLY A 177 5.52 3.90 -16.07
CA GLY A 177 5.86 2.48 -16.24
C GLY A 177 6.12 1.79 -14.91
N TYR A 178 6.26 0.45 -14.94
CA TYR A 178 6.67 -0.31 -13.77
C TYR A 178 8.13 -0.03 -13.43
N TRP A 179 8.41 0.05 -12.15
CA TRP A 179 9.77 0.21 -11.65
C TRP A 179 10.34 -1.14 -11.26
N PHE A 180 11.42 -1.51 -11.91
CA PHE A 180 12.11 -2.75 -11.65
C PHE A 180 13.38 -2.45 -10.85
N TYR A 181 13.64 -3.27 -9.86
CA TYR A 181 14.89 -3.26 -9.12
C TYR A 181 15.62 -4.56 -9.43
N ASP A 182 16.67 -4.46 -10.23
CA ASP A 182 17.43 -5.63 -10.67
C ASP A 182 18.49 -5.99 -9.63
N THR A 183 18.13 -6.91 -8.71
CA THR A 183 19.02 -7.46 -7.69
C THR A 183 19.43 -8.89 -8.00
N SER A 184 19.12 -9.40 -9.18
CA SER A 184 19.26 -10.82 -9.51
C SER A 184 20.71 -11.31 -9.57
N SER A 185 21.71 -10.41 -9.61
CA SER A 185 23.12 -10.80 -9.77
C SER A 185 23.72 -11.54 -8.58
N ASP A 186 23.20 -11.33 -7.37
CA ASP A 186 23.81 -11.83 -6.13
C ASP A 186 23.07 -13.02 -5.51
N TRP A 187 21.81 -13.25 -5.92
CA TRP A 187 21.05 -14.38 -5.43
C TRP A 187 21.41 -15.67 -6.16
N GLN A 188 21.77 -16.69 -5.41
CA GLN A 188 21.97 -18.04 -5.93
C GLN A 188 20.98 -19.00 -5.28
N PRO A 189 20.31 -19.86 -6.05
CA PRO A 189 19.44 -20.88 -5.48
C PRO A 189 20.27 -21.87 -4.63
N SER A 190 19.66 -22.41 -3.59
CA SER A 190 20.28 -23.49 -2.83
C SER A 190 20.44 -24.73 -3.71
N GLN A 191 21.47 -25.55 -3.43
CA GLN A 191 21.68 -26.81 -4.17
C GLN A 191 20.45 -27.70 -4.08
N GLU A 192 19.81 -27.78 -2.91
CA GLU A 192 18.57 -28.54 -2.69
C GLU A 192 17.43 -28.10 -3.64
N LEU A 193 17.28 -26.78 -3.85
CA LEU A 193 16.28 -26.25 -4.78
C LEU A 193 16.64 -26.62 -6.22
N CYS A 194 17.90 -26.51 -6.60
CA CYS A 194 18.37 -26.89 -7.94
C CYS A 194 18.11 -28.39 -8.20
N ASP A 195 18.53 -29.25 -7.28
CA ASP A 195 18.34 -30.69 -7.38
C ASP A 195 16.85 -31.05 -7.45
N PHE A 196 16.00 -30.36 -6.66
CA PHE A 196 14.57 -30.53 -6.74
C PHE A 196 14.02 -30.10 -8.10
N LEU A 197 14.42 -28.98 -8.66
CA LEU A 197 13.94 -28.51 -9.96
C LEU A 197 14.33 -29.46 -11.10
N GLU A 198 15.52 -30.02 -11.05
CA GLU A 198 16.08 -30.93 -12.07
C GLU A 198 15.56 -32.37 -11.98
N ALA A 199 15.08 -32.80 -10.80
CA ALA A 199 14.71 -34.20 -10.50
C ALA A 199 13.44 -34.71 -11.20
N GLY A 200 12.78 -33.93 -12.09
CA GLY A 200 11.57 -34.38 -12.80
C GLY A 200 10.77 -33.30 -13.48
N GLU A 201 9.45 -33.51 -13.63
CA GLU A 201 8.55 -32.55 -14.26
C GLU A 201 8.57 -31.19 -13.53
N LYS A 202 8.30 -30.13 -14.28
CA LYS A 202 8.22 -28.77 -13.73
C LYS A 202 7.24 -28.70 -12.55
N PRO A 203 7.69 -28.23 -11.37
CA PRO A 203 6.82 -28.16 -10.20
C PRO A 203 5.80 -27.02 -10.32
N ILE A 204 4.69 -27.15 -9.60
CA ILE A 204 3.71 -26.07 -9.44
C ILE A 204 4.15 -25.21 -8.27
N TYR A 205 4.30 -23.91 -8.48
CA TYR A 205 4.53 -22.96 -7.39
C TYR A 205 3.18 -22.49 -6.81
N MET A 206 3.04 -22.56 -5.50
CA MET A 206 1.88 -22.07 -4.76
C MET A 206 2.32 -21.16 -3.63
N GLY A 207 1.79 -19.93 -3.59
CA GLY A 207 2.08 -18.99 -2.52
C GLY A 207 1.11 -17.80 -2.57
N PHE A 208 0.90 -17.19 -1.42
CA PHE A 208 0.02 -16.03 -1.26
C PHE A 208 0.81 -14.73 -1.05
N GLY A 209 2.12 -14.76 -1.24
CA GLY A 209 3.00 -13.61 -1.03
C GLY A 209 2.95 -13.13 0.42
N SER A 210 2.79 -11.83 0.62
CA SER A 210 2.63 -11.22 1.95
C SER A 210 1.20 -11.26 2.49
N MET A 211 0.27 -11.90 1.77
CA MET A 211 -1.11 -12.01 2.25
C MET A 211 -1.21 -13.16 3.26
N SER A 212 -1.55 -12.80 4.50
CA SER A 212 -1.90 -13.80 5.51
C SER A 212 -3.33 -14.31 5.29
N ASN A 213 -3.55 -15.56 5.65
CA ASN A 213 -4.90 -16.10 5.72
C ASN A 213 -5.21 -16.56 7.15
N LYS A 214 -6.51 -16.68 7.48
CA LYS A 214 -6.99 -16.98 8.83
C LYS A 214 -6.49 -18.30 9.38
N ASN A 215 -6.16 -19.24 8.52
CA ASN A 215 -5.70 -20.55 8.93
C ASN A 215 -4.62 -21.06 7.96
N PRO A 216 -3.38 -20.53 8.11
CA PRO A 216 -2.27 -20.91 7.23
C PRO A 216 -2.06 -22.42 7.16
N GLY A 217 -2.17 -23.11 8.33
CA GLY A 217 -2.00 -24.55 8.41
C GLY A 217 -3.07 -25.33 7.63
N ALA A 218 -4.33 -24.91 7.66
CA ALA A 218 -5.39 -25.56 6.88
C ALA A 218 -5.18 -25.30 5.38
N THR A 219 -4.81 -24.09 4.99
CA THR A 219 -4.52 -23.75 3.60
C THR A 219 -3.34 -24.55 3.06
N THR A 220 -2.26 -24.66 3.82
CA THR A 220 -1.09 -25.48 3.46
C THR A 220 -1.48 -26.97 3.29
N LYS A 221 -2.31 -27.51 4.19
CA LYS A 221 -2.83 -28.89 4.03
C LYS A 221 -3.62 -29.09 2.75
N ILE A 222 -4.47 -28.10 2.38
CA ILE A 222 -5.23 -28.14 1.12
C ILE A 222 -4.28 -28.14 -0.09
N MET A 223 -3.25 -27.30 -0.07
CA MET A 223 -2.24 -27.24 -1.14
C MET A 223 -1.49 -28.58 -1.28
N ILE A 224 -1.05 -29.15 -0.16
CA ILE A 224 -0.37 -30.45 -0.14
C ILE A 224 -1.29 -31.56 -0.68
N TYR A 225 -2.54 -31.60 -0.21
CA TYR A 225 -3.53 -32.58 -0.70
C TYR A 225 -3.79 -32.44 -2.20
N ALA A 226 -3.92 -31.20 -2.71
CA ALA A 226 -4.12 -30.96 -4.13
C ALA A 226 -2.92 -31.45 -4.99
N LEU A 227 -1.69 -31.22 -4.54
CA LEU A 227 -0.49 -31.71 -5.20
C LEU A 227 -0.44 -33.24 -5.20
N GLN A 228 -0.73 -33.88 -4.05
CA GLN A 228 -0.78 -35.34 -3.94
C GLN A 228 -1.87 -35.95 -4.84
N ALA A 229 -3.09 -35.38 -4.81
CA ALA A 229 -4.20 -35.87 -5.60
C ALA A 229 -3.97 -35.73 -7.12
N SER A 230 -3.24 -34.70 -7.52
CA SER A 230 -2.88 -34.47 -8.94
C SER A 230 -1.62 -35.21 -9.39
N GLY A 231 -0.90 -35.85 -8.48
CA GLY A 231 0.40 -36.48 -8.75
C GLY A 231 1.47 -35.48 -9.21
N LYS A 232 1.32 -34.18 -8.85
CA LYS A 232 2.25 -33.12 -9.25
C LYS A 232 3.23 -32.77 -8.14
N ARG A 233 4.43 -32.39 -8.59
CA ARG A 233 5.45 -31.82 -7.69
C ARG A 233 5.09 -30.35 -7.42
N GLY A 234 5.43 -29.84 -6.25
CA GLY A 234 5.12 -28.46 -5.92
C GLY A 234 6.14 -27.80 -5.01
N ILE A 235 6.21 -26.49 -5.09
CA ILE A 235 6.93 -25.60 -4.17
C ILE A 235 5.86 -24.77 -3.49
N ILE A 236 5.82 -24.83 -2.15
CA ILE A 236 4.87 -24.06 -1.35
C ILE A 236 5.63 -22.99 -0.59
N TYR A 237 5.27 -21.74 -0.81
CA TYR A 237 5.72 -20.61 -0.01
C TYR A 237 4.70 -20.38 1.12
N SER A 238 5.13 -20.59 2.34
CA SER A 238 4.25 -20.55 3.52
C SER A 238 4.05 -19.17 4.13
N GLY A 239 4.80 -18.17 3.68
CA GLY A 239 4.77 -16.80 4.23
C GLY A 239 5.80 -16.58 5.32
#